data_e99fa2fcf2028c5ca9f5c4a12d1f3bc6
#
_entry.id   e99fa2fcf2028c5ca9f5c4a12d1f3bc6
#
_cell.length_a   1.000
_cell.length_b   1.000
_cell.length_c   1.000
_cell.angle_alpha   90.00
_cell.angle_beta   90.00
_cell.angle_gamma   90.00
#
_symmetry.space_group_name_H-M   'P 1'
#
loop_
_entity.id
_entity.type
_entity.pdbx_description
1 polymer ?
#
loop_
_entity_poly.entity_id
_entity_poly.type
_entity_poly.pdbx_seq_one_letter_code
_entity_poly.pdbx_strand_id
1 'polypeptide(L)'
;PCAYLHNYPKDQIITNPRYEPYITEAPPFFQSDAGKLREFIKKYVKYGDSKDILYKIENGRLRPSKQLADNLVSMLKGNQEFIMLDDQKVVYETALSMIRKASADKKQVLIVKGGPGTGKSVVAINLLVETTRNRLVSRYVSKNAAPRAVYAAKLAGTLRKNQIYNMFGGSGTFYNTP
;
A
#
# COMPACT_ATOMS: atom_id res chain seq x y z
N PRO A 1 7.09 8.32 25.29
CA PRO A 1 6.30 7.39 24.47
C PRO A 1 5.42 6.51 25.33
N CYS A 2 4.41 5.86 24.71
CA CYS A 2 3.59 4.81 25.34
C CYS A 2 3.06 3.87 24.24
N ALA A 3 2.62 2.69 24.60
CA ALA A 3 1.98 1.72 23.71
C ALA A 3 0.54 1.43 24.17
N TYR A 4 -0.42 1.41 23.24
CA TYR A 4 -1.78 0.97 23.54
C TYR A 4 -2.12 -0.30 22.79
N LEU A 5 -2.24 -1.39 23.54
CA LEU A 5 -2.51 -2.73 23.04
C LEU A 5 -4.01 -3.06 23.22
N HIS A 6 -4.87 -2.42 22.43
CA HIS A 6 -6.31 -2.41 22.63
C HIS A 6 -6.97 -3.80 22.54
N ASN A 7 -6.41 -4.72 21.78
CA ASN A 7 -6.90 -6.09 21.61
C ASN A 7 -6.11 -7.13 22.44
N TYR A 8 -5.18 -6.69 23.27
CA TYR A 8 -4.34 -7.58 24.05
C TYR A 8 -4.81 -7.57 25.51
N PRO A 9 -5.16 -8.71 26.10
CA PRO A 9 -5.45 -8.81 27.52
C PRO A 9 -4.14 -8.65 28.31
N LYS A 10 -4.24 -7.99 29.45
CA LYS A 10 -3.08 -7.85 30.36
C LYS A 10 -2.65 -9.23 30.86
N ASP A 11 -1.44 -9.65 30.51
CA ASP A 11 -0.84 -10.89 30.97
C ASP A 11 0.54 -10.69 31.62
N GLN A 12 1.11 -11.78 32.15
CA GLN A 12 2.42 -11.77 32.77
C GLN A 12 3.57 -11.78 31.76
N ILE A 13 3.30 -12.02 30.48
CA ILE A 13 4.34 -12.11 29.46
C ILE A 13 4.92 -10.71 29.20
N ILE A 14 4.04 -9.75 28.89
CA ILE A 14 4.48 -8.36 28.64
C ILE A 14 4.96 -7.67 29.89
N THR A 15 4.37 -7.98 31.06
CA THR A 15 4.76 -7.39 32.36
C THR A 15 5.90 -8.13 33.05
N ASN A 16 6.58 -9.04 32.37
CA ASN A 16 7.72 -9.76 32.93
C ASN A 16 8.87 -8.79 33.30
N PRO A 17 9.52 -8.96 34.46
CA PRO A 17 10.62 -8.09 34.93
C PRO A 17 11.74 -7.90 33.90
N ARG A 18 11.94 -8.86 33.00
CA ARG A 18 12.90 -8.75 31.89
C ARG A 18 12.66 -7.53 31.00
N TYR A 19 11.42 -7.06 30.90
CA TYR A 19 11.03 -5.92 30.05
C TYR A 19 10.91 -4.61 30.84
N GLU A 20 11.19 -4.61 32.13
CA GLU A 20 11.04 -3.43 33.01
C GLU A 20 11.74 -2.18 32.50
N PRO A 21 12.98 -2.21 31.97
CA PRO A 21 13.62 -1.02 31.41
C PRO A 21 12.81 -0.39 30.25
N TYR A 22 12.23 -1.21 29.42
CA TYR A 22 11.43 -0.76 28.26
C TYR A 22 10.03 -0.27 28.67
N ILE A 23 9.42 -0.98 29.64
CA ILE A 23 8.10 -0.61 30.20
C ILE A 23 8.16 0.71 30.95
N THR A 24 9.26 0.98 31.61
CA THR A 24 9.48 2.26 32.32
C THR A 24 9.60 3.43 31.36
N GLU A 25 10.30 3.23 30.24
CA GLU A 25 10.44 4.24 29.20
C GLU A 25 9.16 4.43 28.38
N ALA A 26 8.47 3.34 28.04
CA ALA A 26 7.27 3.31 27.20
C ALA A 26 6.18 2.45 27.84
N PRO A 27 5.40 2.97 28.81
CA PRO A 27 4.41 2.18 29.55
C PRO A 27 3.34 1.61 28.60
N PRO A 28 3.05 0.29 28.67
CA PRO A 28 1.98 -0.33 27.93
C PRO A 28 0.64 -0.11 28.62
N PHE A 29 -0.37 0.22 27.82
CA PHE A 29 -1.76 0.26 28.23
C PHE A 29 -2.53 -0.83 27.47
N PHE A 30 -3.43 -1.52 28.14
CA PHE A 30 -4.22 -2.63 27.61
C PHE A 30 -5.67 -2.20 27.37
N GLN A 31 -6.48 -3.09 26.85
CA GLN A 31 -7.89 -2.82 26.55
C GLN A 31 -8.65 -2.24 27.74
N SER A 32 -8.39 -2.74 28.97
CA SER A 32 -9.03 -2.27 30.21
C SER A 32 -8.46 -0.93 30.71
N ASP A 33 -7.34 -0.45 30.17
CA ASP A 33 -6.62 0.71 30.69
C ASP A 33 -6.91 2.01 29.92
N ALA A 34 -8.00 2.07 29.14
CA ALA A 34 -8.36 3.25 28.35
C ALA A 34 -8.46 4.55 29.18
N GLY A 35 -8.98 4.44 30.41
CA GLY A 35 -9.02 5.57 31.35
C GLY A 35 -7.63 6.03 31.79
N LYS A 36 -6.75 5.10 32.13
CA LYS A 36 -5.36 5.38 32.53
C LYS A 36 -4.56 5.97 31.37
N LEU A 37 -4.75 5.48 30.15
CA LEU A 37 -4.15 6.05 28.95
C LEU A 37 -4.59 7.51 28.75
N ARG A 38 -5.87 7.81 28.92
CA ARG A 38 -6.38 9.18 28.83
C ARG A 38 -5.70 10.10 29.84
N GLU A 39 -5.59 9.68 31.09
CA GLU A 39 -4.92 10.48 32.14
C GLU A 39 -3.41 10.63 31.87
N PHE A 40 -2.77 9.58 31.34
CA PHE A 40 -1.38 9.66 30.90
C PHE A 40 -1.18 10.71 29.80
N ILE A 41 -2.03 10.69 28.77
CA ILE A 41 -1.97 11.66 27.66
C ILE A 41 -2.18 13.08 28.17
N LYS A 42 -3.16 13.30 29.06
CA LYS A 42 -3.44 14.61 29.65
C LYS A 42 -2.29 15.23 30.44
N LYS A 43 -1.35 14.42 30.94
CA LYS A 43 -0.14 14.96 31.62
C LYS A 43 0.73 15.77 30.67
N TYR A 44 0.77 15.38 29.39
CA TYR A 44 1.66 15.96 28.37
C TYR A 44 0.92 16.85 27.38
N VAL A 45 -0.32 16.52 27.06
CA VAL A 45 -1.16 17.27 26.10
C VAL A 45 -2.14 18.15 26.88
N LYS A 46 -1.83 19.44 27.00
CA LYS A 46 -2.62 20.43 27.77
C LYS A 46 -3.64 21.17 26.89
N TYR A 47 -3.34 21.33 25.63
CA TYR A 47 -4.14 22.10 24.69
C TYR A 47 -4.47 21.26 23.48
N GLY A 48 -5.65 21.51 22.90
CA GLY A 48 -6.06 20.89 21.65
C GLY A 48 -5.32 21.48 20.44
N ASP A 49 -5.53 20.87 19.31
CA ASP A 49 -4.98 21.34 18.04
C ASP A 49 -5.67 22.65 17.60
N SER A 50 -4.87 23.68 17.35
CA SER A 50 -5.34 24.96 16.80
C SER A 50 -5.37 25.02 15.26
N LYS A 51 -4.93 23.95 14.58
CA LYS A 51 -4.78 23.89 13.11
C LYS A 51 -5.77 22.97 12.41
N ASP A 52 -6.80 22.48 13.11
CA ASP A 52 -7.81 21.54 12.63
C ASP A 52 -7.19 20.28 12.01
N ILE A 53 -6.11 19.76 12.61
CA ILE A 53 -5.36 18.61 12.08
C ILE A 53 -6.24 17.37 12.06
N LEU A 54 -7.03 17.09 13.11
CA LEU A 54 -7.95 15.97 13.15
C LEU A 54 -8.99 16.04 12.02
N TYR A 55 -9.58 17.23 11.82
CA TYR A 55 -10.51 17.45 10.73
C TYR A 55 -9.85 17.22 9.36
N LYS A 56 -8.62 17.69 9.18
CA LYS A 56 -7.84 17.47 7.95
C LYS A 56 -7.48 16.01 7.74
N ILE A 57 -7.23 15.23 8.80
CA ILE A 57 -6.97 13.79 8.72
C ILE A 57 -8.26 13.05 8.38
N GLU A 58 -9.37 13.34 9.05
CA GLU A 58 -10.66 12.69 8.86
C GLU A 58 -11.23 12.95 7.46
N ASN A 59 -11.15 14.20 6.99
CA ASN A 59 -11.63 14.63 5.68
C ASN A 59 -10.54 14.64 4.62
N GLY A 60 -9.32 14.24 4.98
CA GLY A 60 -8.19 14.15 4.08
C GLY A 60 -8.41 13.07 3.01
N ARG A 61 -8.28 13.44 1.75
CA ARG A 61 -8.27 12.45 0.67
C ARG A 61 -7.02 11.61 0.80
N LEU A 62 -7.17 10.28 0.93
CA LEU A 62 -6.09 9.33 0.84
C LEU A 62 -5.40 9.49 -0.52
N ARG A 63 -4.24 10.11 -0.52
CA ARG A 63 -3.39 10.21 -1.71
C ARG A 63 -2.39 9.07 -1.65
N PRO A 64 -2.40 8.12 -2.62
CA PRO A 64 -1.26 7.21 -2.79
C PRO A 64 0.00 8.05 -2.96
N SER A 65 1.16 7.50 -2.61
CA SER A 65 2.41 8.28 -2.65
C SER A 65 2.49 9.01 -4.00
N LYS A 66 2.59 10.32 -3.95
CA LYS A 66 2.66 11.17 -5.14
C LYS A 66 3.76 10.71 -6.09
N GLN A 67 4.87 10.25 -5.53
CA GLN A 67 6.00 9.71 -6.27
C GLN A 67 5.65 8.53 -7.18
N LEU A 68 4.91 7.51 -6.70
CA LEU A 68 4.60 6.35 -7.54
C LEU A 68 3.70 6.71 -8.72
N ALA A 69 2.74 7.60 -8.51
CA ALA A 69 1.84 8.04 -9.57
C ALA A 69 2.54 8.97 -10.59
N ASP A 70 3.42 9.85 -10.12
CA ASP A 70 4.21 10.74 -10.99
C ASP A 70 5.22 9.94 -11.82
N ASN A 71 5.85 8.95 -11.19
CA ASN A 71 6.82 8.08 -11.84
C ASN A 71 6.19 7.15 -12.88
N LEU A 72 4.92 6.75 -12.72
CA LEU A 72 4.22 5.96 -13.73
C LEU A 72 4.20 6.63 -15.11
N VAL A 73 3.95 7.93 -15.15
CA VAL A 73 3.99 8.71 -16.41
C VAL A 73 5.39 8.71 -17.02
N SER A 74 6.40 8.96 -16.18
CA SER A 74 7.81 8.98 -16.59
C SER A 74 8.28 7.60 -17.09
N MET A 75 7.89 6.54 -16.40
CA MET A 75 8.20 5.17 -16.79
C MET A 75 7.57 4.79 -18.14
N LEU A 76 6.31 5.17 -18.38
CA LEU A 76 5.66 4.93 -19.68
C LEU A 76 6.34 5.68 -20.82
N LYS A 77 6.98 6.82 -20.54
CA LYS A 77 7.80 7.57 -21.50
C LYS A 77 9.20 6.98 -21.71
N GLY A 78 9.58 5.92 -20.99
CA GLY A 78 10.83 5.19 -21.16
C GLY A 78 11.90 5.44 -20.08
N ASN A 79 11.64 6.29 -19.10
CA ASN A 79 12.59 6.54 -18.03
C ASN A 79 12.54 5.41 -16.99
N GLN A 80 13.71 5.02 -16.46
CA GLN A 80 13.81 4.10 -15.32
C GLN A 80 13.79 4.92 -14.02
N GLU A 81 12.67 4.90 -13.31
CA GLU A 81 12.48 5.72 -12.11
C GLU A 81 12.66 4.95 -10.79
N PHE A 82 12.59 3.61 -10.84
CA PHE A 82 12.71 2.77 -9.65
C PHE A 82 13.79 1.73 -9.80
N ILE A 83 14.72 1.72 -8.85
CA ILE A 83 15.60 0.59 -8.63
C ILE A 83 14.86 -0.41 -7.75
N MET A 84 14.53 -1.57 -8.31
CA MET A 84 13.92 -2.65 -7.55
C MET A 84 14.96 -3.27 -6.61
N LEU A 85 14.57 -3.54 -5.37
CA LEU A 85 15.37 -4.34 -4.44
C LEU A 85 15.46 -5.78 -4.96
N ASP A 86 16.46 -6.53 -4.51
CA ASP A 86 16.74 -7.87 -5.04
C ASP A 86 15.52 -8.79 -5.05
N ASP A 87 14.79 -8.89 -3.94
CA ASP A 87 13.56 -9.70 -3.86
C ASP A 87 12.48 -9.22 -4.84
N GLN A 88 12.32 -7.91 -5.00
CA GLN A 88 11.36 -7.32 -5.93
C GLN A 88 11.76 -7.63 -7.37
N LYS A 89 13.06 -7.59 -7.66
CA LYS A 89 13.61 -7.91 -8.99
C LYS A 89 13.37 -9.38 -9.34
N VAL A 90 13.61 -10.30 -8.40
CA VAL A 90 13.32 -11.73 -8.59
C VAL A 90 11.86 -11.95 -8.93
N VAL A 91 10.93 -11.33 -8.19
CA VAL A 91 9.49 -11.42 -8.47
C VAL A 91 9.15 -10.86 -9.85
N TYR A 92 9.71 -9.71 -10.19
CA TYR A 92 9.49 -9.05 -11.47
C TYR A 92 9.97 -9.90 -12.66
N GLU A 93 11.20 -10.41 -12.60
CA GLU A 93 11.78 -11.27 -13.64
C GLU A 93 11.01 -12.60 -13.77
N THR A 94 10.62 -13.19 -12.65
CA THR A 94 9.77 -14.40 -12.65
C THR A 94 8.45 -14.15 -13.37
N ALA A 95 7.76 -13.04 -13.03
CA ALA A 95 6.51 -12.68 -13.69
C ALA A 95 6.69 -12.46 -15.19
N LEU A 96 7.73 -11.76 -15.61
CA LEU A 96 8.03 -11.56 -17.04
C LEU A 96 8.34 -12.87 -17.75
N SER A 97 9.08 -13.79 -17.11
CA SER A 97 9.35 -15.12 -17.68
C SER A 97 8.05 -15.90 -17.88
N MET A 98 7.13 -15.84 -16.90
CA MET A 98 5.83 -16.49 -17.01
C MET A 98 4.98 -15.87 -18.12
N ILE A 99 4.95 -14.55 -18.24
CA ILE A 99 4.24 -13.83 -19.31
C ILE A 99 4.74 -14.28 -20.69
N ARG A 100 6.05 -14.39 -20.88
CA ARG A 100 6.66 -14.83 -22.16
C ARG A 100 6.35 -16.28 -22.50
N LYS A 101 6.13 -17.13 -21.50
CA LYS A 101 5.82 -18.57 -21.64
C LYS A 101 4.31 -18.86 -21.65
N ALA A 102 3.47 -17.84 -21.38
CA ALA A 102 2.03 -18.01 -21.38
C ALA A 102 1.49 -18.27 -22.80
N SER A 103 0.53 -19.19 -22.91
CA SER A 103 -0.22 -19.45 -24.13
C SER A 103 -1.72 -19.49 -23.81
N ALA A 104 -2.57 -19.45 -24.83
CA ALA A 104 -4.02 -19.50 -24.65
C ALA A 104 -4.47 -20.78 -23.89
N ASP A 105 -3.78 -21.89 -24.10
CA ASP A 105 -4.10 -23.17 -23.48
C ASP A 105 -3.46 -23.38 -22.11
N LYS A 106 -2.48 -22.56 -21.72
CA LYS A 106 -1.73 -22.71 -20.48
C LYS A 106 -1.78 -21.44 -19.64
N LYS A 107 -2.83 -21.31 -18.82
CA LYS A 107 -2.94 -20.23 -17.84
C LYS A 107 -1.90 -20.42 -16.73
N GLN A 108 -1.28 -19.31 -16.30
CA GLN A 108 -0.29 -19.30 -15.24
C GLN A 108 -0.75 -18.34 -14.14
N VAL A 109 -0.46 -18.69 -12.89
CA VAL A 109 -0.77 -17.87 -11.70
C VAL A 109 0.50 -17.70 -10.88
N LEU A 110 0.87 -16.45 -10.60
CA LEU A 110 1.95 -16.10 -9.68
C LEU A 110 1.35 -15.45 -8.43
N ILE A 111 1.57 -16.06 -7.27
CA ILE A 111 1.12 -15.52 -5.99
C ILE A 111 2.32 -14.88 -5.29
N VAL A 112 2.26 -13.55 -5.11
CA VAL A 112 3.30 -12.77 -4.42
C VAL A 112 2.82 -12.40 -3.02
N LYS A 113 3.45 -12.96 -2.00
CA LYS A 113 3.16 -12.65 -0.59
C LYS A 113 4.18 -11.65 -0.05
N GLY A 114 3.73 -10.72 0.77
CA GLY A 114 4.60 -9.73 1.43
C GLY A 114 3.81 -8.84 2.37
N GLY A 115 4.44 -8.37 3.43
CA GLY A 115 3.87 -7.45 4.42
C GLY A 115 3.55 -6.06 3.87
N PRO A 116 2.96 -5.17 4.66
CA PRO A 116 2.80 -3.77 4.31
C PRO A 116 4.17 -3.12 4.01
N GLY A 117 4.23 -2.21 3.05
CA GLY A 117 5.45 -1.47 2.72
C GLY A 117 6.53 -2.23 1.94
N THR A 118 6.39 -3.52 1.64
CA THR A 118 7.39 -4.33 0.91
C THR A 118 7.50 -4.03 -0.59
N GLY A 119 6.76 -3.04 -1.10
CA GLY A 119 6.86 -2.60 -2.49
C GLY A 119 6.07 -3.43 -3.51
N LYS A 120 5.10 -4.27 -3.09
CA LYS A 120 4.24 -5.04 -4.02
C LYS A 120 3.62 -4.18 -5.12
N SER A 121 3.14 -2.99 -4.77
CA SER A 121 2.57 -2.05 -5.74
C SER A 121 3.61 -1.51 -6.73
N VAL A 122 4.85 -1.35 -6.29
CA VAL A 122 5.96 -0.94 -7.17
C VAL A 122 6.21 -2.01 -8.23
N VAL A 123 6.31 -3.27 -7.82
CA VAL A 123 6.48 -4.40 -8.76
C VAL A 123 5.30 -4.48 -9.73
N ALA A 124 4.05 -4.38 -9.23
CA ALA A 124 2.86 -4.47 -10.06
C ALA A 124 2.78 -3.32 -11.10
N ILE A 125 3.15 -2.10 -10.73
CA ILE A 125 3.19 -0.96 -11.66
C ILE A 125 4.32 -1.11 -12.68
N ASN A 126 5.50 -1.59 -12.28
CA ASN A 126 6.57 -1.88 -13.24
C ASN A 126 6.15 -2.94 -14.26
N LEU A 127 5.48 -4.02 -13.82
CA LEU A 127 4.93 -5.04 -14.72
C LEU A 127 3.87 -4.45 -15.67
N LEU A 128 2.97 -3.61 -15.17
CA LEU A 128 1.97 -2.94 -16.00
C LEU A 128 2.62 -2.08 -17.09
N VAL A 129 3.65 -1.32 -16.73
CA VAL A 129 4.40 -0.48 -17.68
C VAL A 129 5.08 -1.35 -18.73
N GLU A 130 5.81 -2.38 -18.31
CA GLU A 130 6.55 -3.25 -19.21
C GLU A 130 5.64 -3.99 -20.18
N THR A 131 4.53 -4.55 -19.69
CA THR A 131 3.54 -5.22 -20.53
C THR A 131 2.87 -4.26 -21.51
N THR A 132 2.56 -3.04 -21.08
CA THR A 132 2.00 -1.99 -21.94
C THR A 132 2.99 -1.57 -23.04
N ARG A 133 4.26 -1.41 -22.71
CA ARG A 133 5.32 -1.10 -23.70
C ARG A 133 5.51 -2.20 -24.73
N ASN A 134 5.37 -3.44 -24.31
CA ASN A 134 5.41 -4.62 -25.20
C ASN A 134 4.07 -4.86 -25.91
N ARG A 135 3.12 -3.92 -25.88
CA ARG A 135 1.80 -3.99 -26.52
C ARG A 135 0.95 -5.18 -26.07
N LEU A 136 1.20 -5.69 -24.88
CA LEU A 136 0.37 -6.75 -24.28
C LEU A 136 -0.83 -6.12 -23.57
N VAL A 137 -1.98 -6.79 -23.65
CA VAL A 137 -3.17 -6.38 -22.90
C VAL A 137 -2.97 -6.75 -21.43
N SER A 138 -2.90 -5.74 -20.58
CA SER A 138 -2.69 -5.93 -19.15
C SER A 138 -3.60 -5.01 -18.34
N ARG A 139 -4.00 -5.46 -17.15
CA ARG A 139 -4.89 -4.70 -16.28
C ARG A 139 -4.41 -4.76 -14.83
N TYR A 140 -4.23 -3.60 -14.23
CA TYR A 140 -4.01 -3.46 -12.80
C TYR A 140 -5.35 -3.46 -12.07
N VAL A 141 -5.57 -4.46 -11.23
CA VAL A 141 -6.82 -4.64 -10.49
C VAL A 141 -6.58 -4.44 -9.01
N SER A 142 -7.36 -3.60 -8.35
CA SER A 142 -7.30 -3.46 -6.91
C SER A 142 -8.69 -3.29 -6.29
N LYS A 143 -8.86 -3.77 -5.06
CA LYS A 143 -10.09 -3.55 -4.30
C LYS A 143 -10.27 -2.06 -3.95
N ASN A 144 -9.18 -1.37 -3.61
CA ASN A 144 -9.20 0.06 -3.29
C ASN A 144 -9.28 0.91 -4.57
N ALA A 145 -10.29 1.79 -4.64
CA ALA A 145 -10.52 2.67 -5.78
C ALA A 145 -9.53 3.87 -5.81
N ALA A 146 -9.07 4.34 -4.66
CA ALA A 146 -8.27 5.56 -4.57
C ALA A 146 -6.94 5.50 -5.38
N PRO A 147 -6.11 4.45 -5.31
CA PRO A 147 -4.92 4.35 -6.15
C PRO A 147 -5.24 4.39 -7.65
N ARG A 148 -6.29 3.68 -8.08
CA ARG A 148 -6.70 3.65 -9.49
C ARG A 148 -7.10 5.03 -10.00
N ALA A 149 -7.87 5.77 -9.21
CA ALA A 149 -8.29 7.13 -9.58
C ALA A 149 -7.10 8.07 -9.73
N VAL A 150 -6.10 7.97 -8.85
CA VAL A 150 -4.89 8.79 -8.93
C VAL A 150 -4.05 8.43 -10.15
N TYR A 151 -3.83 7.14 -10.42
CA TYR A 151 -3.10 6.71 -11.61
C TYR A 151 -3.82 7.15 -12.90
N ALA A 152 -5.13 6.98 -12.97
CA ALA A 152 -5.93 7.43 -14.11
C ALA A 152 -5.84 8.95 -14.32
N ALA A 153 -5.94 9.75 -13.25
CA ALA A 153 -5.83 11.19 -13.32
C ALA A 153 -4.43 11.66 -13.78
N LYS A 154 -3.36 10.98 -13.35
CA LYS A 154 -1.99 11.31 -13.76
C LYS A 154 -1.69 10.92 -15.21
N LEU A 155 -2.30 9.86 -15.71
CA LEU A 155 -2.15 9.43 -17.10
C LEU A 155 -3.03 10.22 -18.07
N ALA A 156 -4.00 10.99 -17.55
CA ALA A 156 -4.80 11.89 -18.37
C ALA A 156 -3.89 12.92 -19.07
N GLY A 157 -4.00 12.99 -20.38
CA GLY A 157 -3.09 13.80 -21.23
C GLY A 157 -1.86 13.06 -21.79
N THR A 158 -1.48 11.90 -21.20
CA THR A 158 -0.41 11.05 -21.76
C THR A 158 -0.98 9.89 -22.56
N LEU A 159 -2.08 9.31 -22.11
CA LEU A 159 -2.78 8.20 -22.77
C LEU A 159 -4.23 8.58 -23.08
N ARG A 160 -4.83 7.91 -24.07
CA ARG A 160 -6.26 8.06 -24.39
C ARG A 160 -7.12 7.50 -23.25
N LYS A 161 -8.29 8.11 -23.01
CA LYS A 161 -9.23 7.68 -21.97
C LYS A 161 -9.54 6.18 -21.99
N ASN A 162 -9.76 5.61 -23.19
CA ASN A 162 -10.05 4.18 -23.34
C ASN A 162 -8.86 3.29 -22.92
N GLN A 163 -7.63 3.71 -23.18
CA GLN A 163 -6.43 3.00 -22.73
C GLN A 163 -6.35 2.99 -21.21
N ILE A 164 -6.53 4.16 -20.59
CA ILE A 164 -6.52 4.30 -19.13
C ILE A 164 -7.62 3.44 -18.50
N TYR A 165 -8.83 3.47 -19.05
CA TYR A 165 -9.95 2.67 -18.55
C TYR A 165 -9.66 1.16 -18.63
N ASN A 166 -9.00 0.71 -19.69
CA ASN A 166 -8.64 -0.69 -19.86
C ASN A 166 -7.48 -1.13 -18.96
N MET A 167 -6.60 -0.19 -18.57
CA MET A 167 -5.45 -0.51 -17.71
C MET A 167 -5.81 -0.68 -16.24
N PHE A 168 -6.91 -0.09 -15.77
CA PHE A 168 -7.27 -0.10 -14.35
C PHE A 168 -8.68 -0.63 -14.11
N GLY A 169 -8.81 -1.57 -13.19
CA GLY A 169 -10.09 -2.20 -12.86
C GLY A 169 -10.30 -2.40 -11.36
N GLY A 170 -11.56 -2.46 -10.95
CA GLY A 170 -11.95 -2.92 -9.61
C GLY A 170 -12.07 -4.44 -9.58
N SER A 171 -11.86 -5.06 -8.42
CA SER A 171 -12.06 -6.51 -8.26
C SER A 171 -13.48 -6.96 -8.60
N GLY A 172 -14.49 -6.12 -8.36
CA GLY A 172 -15.89 -6.41 -8.71
C GLY A 172 -16.18 -6.47 -10.21
N THR A 173 -15.30 -5.91 -11.06
CA THR A 173 -15.51 -5.93 -12.52
C THR A 173 -15.46 -7.36 -13.11
N PHE A 174 -14.86 -8.30 -12.39
CA PHE A 174 -14.65 -9.68 -12.85
C PHE A 174 -15.64 -10.69 -12.24
N TYR A 175 -16.56 -10.23 -11.40
CA TYR A 175 -17.52 -11.11 -10.74
C TYR A 175 -18.53 -11.74 -11.72
N ASN A 176 -18.87 -11.04 -12.79
CA ASN A 176 -19.83 -11.45 -13.82
C ASN A 176 -19.21 -11.71 -15.18
N THR A 177 -17.90 -11.94 -15.27
CA THR A 177 -17.26 -12.36 -16.52
C THR A 177 -17.42 -13.89 -16.67
N PRO A 178 -17.95 -14.38 -17.77
CA PRO A 178 -18.10 -15.80 -18.03
C PRO A 178 -16.74 -16.52 -18.12
#